data_e203c809179527ccc72f79f718bcabb8
#
_entry.id   e203c809179527ccc72f79f718bcabb8
#
_cell.length_a   1.000
_cell.length_b   1.000
_cell.length_c   1.000
_cell.angle_alpha   90.00
_cell.angle_beta   90.00
_cell.angle_gamma   90.00
#
_symmetry.space_group_name_H-M   'P 1'
#
loop_
_entity.id
_entity.type
_entity.pdbx_description
1 polymer ?
#
loop_
_entity_poly.entity_id
_entity_poly.type
_entity_poly.pdbx_seq_one_letter_code
_entity_poly.pdbx_strand_id
1 'polypeptide(L)'
;STIKSQLRPDVDLVEIFRSLFPCGSITGAPKIATMEIIKNLEPQARGVYCGTVGLLLPNGRRIFNVAIRTIQLHGGQAIYGVGGGITWDSTWESEYREVHQKAAVLYRKQPRFQLITTGKISQKKLLFEKQHLERLQKASRYFAFPFDQEVLRQKIEKEYQSCDIRQDYRIRISLSKSGEIEIERQVLTPLNSSFCQAKLCLQEADLQQAFTYFKTTHRPHLTMGNQEIIY
;
A
#
# COMPACT_ATOMS: atom_id res chain seq x y z
N SER A 1 15.19 -17.36 -6.92
CA SER A 1 16.24 -17.55 -7.93
C SER A 1 15.67 -17.32 -9.33
N THR A 2 16.45 -16.74 -10.23
CA THR A 2 16.08 -16.54 -11.63
C THR A 2 16.80 -17.57 -12.49
N ILE A 3 16.04 -18.31 -13.30
CA ILE A 3 16.59 -19.27 -14.26
C ILE A 3 16.43 -18.67 -15.65
N LYS A 4 17.52 -18.67 -16.45
CA LYS A 4 17.51 -18.23 -17.84
C LYS A 4 17.92 -19.36 -18.72
N SER A 5 17.23 -19.57 -19.83
CA SER A 5 17.59 -20.54 -20.86
C SER A 5 17.25 -20.00 -22.25
N GLN A 6 17.88 -20.58 -23.27
CA GLN A 6 17.57 -20.31 -24.67
C GLN A 6 16.67 -21.45 -25.18
N LEU A 7 15.53 -21.06 -25.75
CA LEU A 7 14.62 -22.03 -26.34
C LEU A 7 15.22 -22.58 -27.65
N ARG A 8 15.00 -23.86 -27.91
CA ARG A 8 15.25 -24.46 -29.22
C ARG A 8 14.27 -23.87 -30.24
N PRO A 9 14.67 -23.75 -31.52
CA PRO A 9 13.82 -23.14 -32.55
C PRO A 9 12.50 -23.88 -32.81
N ASP A 10 12.44 -25.16 -32.49
CA ASP A 10 11.30 -26.07 -32.69
C ASP A 10 10.28 -26.01 -31.55
N VAL A 11 10.55 -25.33 -30.44
CA VAL A 11 9.67 -25.26 -29.26
C VAL A 11 8.64 -24.15 -29.39
N ASP A 12 7.40 -24.49 -29.44
CA ASP A 12 6.28 -23.56 -29.47
C ASP A 12 5.78 -23.19 -28.06
N LEU A 13 4.83 -22.26 -27.99
CA LEU A 13 4.26 -21.79 -26.73
C LEU A 13 3.47 -22.89 -26.00
N VAL A 14 2.83 -23.79 -26.74
CA VAL A 14 2.02 -24.87 -26.16
C VAL A 14 2.94 -25.87 -25.46
N GLU A 15 4.07 -26.22 -26.08
CA GLU A 15 5.06 -27.09 -25.46
C GLU A 15 5.68 -26.51 -24.21
N ILE A 16 5.93 -25.17 -24.20
CA ILE A 16 6.36 -24.47 -22.99
C ILE A 16 5.34 -24.64 -21.87
N PHE A 17 4.06 -24.44 -22.17
CA PHE A 17 3.00 -24.61 -21.16
C PHE A 17 2.85 -26.06 -20.70
N ARG A 18 2.89 -27.02 -21.58
CA ARG A 18 2.84 -28.44 -21.22
C ARG A 18 3.97 -28.83 -20.27
N SER A 19 5.15 -28.29 -20.48
CA SER A 19 6.33 -28.59 -19.66
C SER A 19 6.33 -27.87 -18.33
N LEU A 20 5.97 -26.57 -18.30
CA LEU A 20 6.12 -25.72 -17.12
C LEU A 20 4.85 -25.60 -16.26
N PHE A 21 3.68 -25.78 -16.84
CA PHE A 21 2.39 -25.63 -16.13
C PHE A 21 1.61 -26.95 -16.02
N PRO A 22 0.83 -27.12 -14.94
CA PRO A 22 0.92 -26.36 -13.70
C PRO A 22 2.31 -26.46 -13.09
N CYS A 23 2.77 -25.37 -12.43
CA CYS A 23 4.11 -25.32 -11.84
C CYS A 23 4.25 -26.36 -10.71
N GLY A 24 5.38 -27.08 -10.68
CA GLY A 24 5.66 -28.07 -9.64
C GLY A 24 5.70 -27.50 -8.23
N SER A 25 6.08 -26.20 -8.06
CA SER A 25 6.02 -25.49 -6.78
C SER A 25 4.57 -25.27 -6.26
N ILE A 26 3.57 -25.46 -7.11
CA ILE A 26 2.16 -25.29 -6.79
C ILE A 26 1.45 -26.64 -6.64
N THR A 27 1.85 -27.62 -7.43
CA THR A 27 1.23 -28.96 -7.43
C THR A 27 2.02 -29.97 -6.62
N GLY A 28 3.33 -29.89 -6.64
CA GLY A 28 4.24 -30.82 -5.98
C GLY A 28 5.04 -31.68 -6.97
N ALA A 29 5.86 -32.55 -6.40
CA ALA A 29 6.69 -33.48 -7.15
C ALA A 29 6.60 -34.90 -6.54
N PRO A 30 6.47 -35.96 -7.36
CA PRO A 30 6.35 -35.99 -8.83
C PRO A 30 5.03 -35.37 -9.32
N LYS A 31 5.08 -34.54 -10.35
CA LYS A 31 3.97 -33.68 -10.77
C LYS A 31 2.67 -34.46 -11.08
N ILE A 32 2.75 -35.53 -11.85
CA ILE A 32 1.56 -36.30 -12.27
C ILE A 32 0.90 -36.94 -11.05
N ALA A 33 1.68 -37.64 -10.21
CA ALA A 33 1.17 -38.31 -9.02
C ALA A 33 0.50 -37.34 -8.04
N THR A 34 1.13 -36.18 -7.81
CA THR A 34 0.55 -35.16 -6.92
C THR A 34 -0.71 -34.51 -7.49
N MET A 35 -0.80 -34.33 -8.81
CA MET A 35 -2.03 -33.87 -9.46
C MET A 35 -3.19 -34.87 -9.35
N GLU A 36 -2.91 -36.17 -9.40
CA GLU A 36 -3.92 -37.21 -9.16
C GLU A 36 -4.41 -37.18 -7.70
N ILE A 37 -3.51 -37.01 -6.74
CA ILE A 37 -3.87 -36.86 -5.33
C ILE A 37 -4.75 -35.60 -5.12
N ILE A 38 -4.36 -34.47 -5.67
CA ILE A 38 -5.13 -33.21 -5.60
C ILE A 38 -6.54 -33.42 -6.17
N LYS A 39 -6.65 -34.04 -7.34
CA LYS A 39 -7.94 -34.35 -7.98
C LYS A 39 -8.86 -35.19 -7.10
N ASN A 40 -8.28 -36.12 -6.34
CA ASN A 40 -9.05 -37.01 -5.46
C ASN A 40 -9.45 -36.34 -4.13
N LEU A 41 -8.65 -35.36 -3.65
CA LEU A 41 -8.87 -34.71 -2.38
C LEU A 41 -9.73 -33.43 -2.51
N GLU A 42 -9.60 -32.71 -3.61
CA GLU A 42 -10.32 -31.45 -3.80
C GLU A 42 -11.66 -31.69 -4.50
N PRO A 43 -12.79 -31.30 -3.87
CA PRO A 43 -14.12 -31.57 -4.44
C PRO A 43 -14.45 -30.69 -5.64
N GLN A 44 -13.69 -29.60 -5.85
CA GLN A 44 -13.95 -28.63 -6.91
C GLN A 44 -12.68 -28.34 -7.71
N ALA A 45 -12.85 -28.07 -9.01
CA ALA A 45 -11.75 -27.64 -9.86
C ALA A 45 -11.24 -26.26 -9.41
N ARG A 46 -9.92 -26.10 -9.40
CA ARG A 46 -9.26 -24.83 -9.01
C ARG A 46 -9.52 -23.66 -9.98
N GLY A 47 -9.98 -23.94 -11.21
CA GLY A 47 -10.21 -22.94 -12.23
C GLY A 47 -8.93 -22.19 -12.61
N VAL A 48 -8.95 -20.88 -12.51
CA VAL A 48 -7.77 -20.03 -12.78
C VAL A 48 -6.73 -20.11 -11.66
N TYR A 49 -7.16 -20.42 -10.44
CA TYR A 49 -6.26 -20.55 -9.29
C TYR A 49 -5.19 -21.60 -9.52
N CYS A 50 -3.93 -21.28 -9.27
CA CYS A 50 -2.75 -22.12 -9.54
C CYS A 50 -2.46 -22.39 -11.03
N GLY A 51 -3.25 -21.83 -11.94
CA GLY A 51 -2.98 -21.80 -13.37
C GLY A 51 -2.05 -20.67 -13.76
N THR A 52 -2.24 -20.09 -14.94
CA THR A 52 -1.43 -18.98 -15.41
C THR A 52 -2.27 -17.89 -16.05
N VAL A 53 -1.85 -16.66 -15.88
CA VAL A 53 -2.42 -15.46 -16.53
C VAL A 53 -1.27 -14.68 -17.14
N GLY A 54 -1.44 -14.19 -18.37
CA GLY A 54 -0.36 -13.48 -19.02
C GLY A 54 -0.76 -12.64 -20.22
N LEU A 55 0.25 -12.05 -20.84
CA LEU A 55 0.15 -11.15 -21.98
C LEU A 55 1.07 -11.63 -23.10
N LEU A 56 0.55 -11.61 -24.30
CA LEU A 56 1.30 -11.73 -25.55
C LEU A 56 1.35 -10.35 -26.19
N LEU A 57 2.51 -9.76 -26.26
CA LEU A 57 2.70 -8.41 -26.78
C LEU A 57 3.01 -8.42 -28.28
N PRO A 58 2.65 -7.39 -29.06
CA PRO A 58 2.88 -7.31 -30.50
C PRO A 58 4.37 -7.41 -30.90
N ASN A 59 5.28 -7.05 -30.00
CA ASN A 59 6.72 -7.15 -30.21
C ASN A 59 7.27 -8.56 -29.96
N GLY A 60 6.41 -9.57 -29.82
CA GLY A 60 6.78 -10.96 -29.56
C GLY A 60 7.15 -11.27 -28.11
N ARG A 61 7.17 -10.29 -27.23
CA ARG A 61 7.39 -10.50 -25.78
C ARG A 61 6.21 -11.19 -25.15
N ARG A 62 6.47 -12.18 -24.29
CA ARG A 62 5.47 -12.97 -23.60
C ARG A 62 5.73 -12.91 -22.11
N ILE A 63 4.71 -12.58 -21.32
CA ILE A 63 4.82 -12.39 -19.87
C ILE A 63 3.69 -13.20 -19.25
N PHE A 64 4.03 -14.16 -18.38
CA PHE A 64 3.06 -14.99 -17.67
C PHE A 64 3.39 -15.04 -16.19
N ASN A 65 2.36 -15.11 -15.38
CA ASN A 65 2.47 -15.27 -13.94
C ASN A 65 1.56 -16.40 -13.48
N VAL A 66 1.97 -17.06 -12.39
CA VAL A 66 1.11 -18.05 -11.72
C VAL A 66 -0.04 -17.32 -11.05
N ALA A 67 -1.26 -17.79 -11.26
CA ALA A 67 -2.48 -17.17 -10.70
C ALA A 67 -2.67 -17.56 -9.23
N ILE A 68 -1.81 -17.06 -8.37
CA ILE A 68 -1.93 -17.05 -6.90
C ILE A 68 -2.19 -15.62 -6.42
N ARG A 69 -2.75 -15.46 -5.25
CA ARG A 69 -3.13 -14.12 -4.72
C ARG A 69 -4.03 -13.34 -5.68
N THR A 70 -4.86 -14.07 -6.41
CA THR A 70 -5.70 -13.56 -7.49
C THR A 70 -7.16 -13.74 -7.12
N ILE A 71 -7.96 -12.68 -7.29
CA ILE A 71 -9.41 -12.72 -7.12
C ILE A 71 -10.03 -12.96 -8.49
N GLN A 72 -10.85 -14.00 -8.60
CA GLN A 72 -11.66 -14.29 -9.77
C GLN A 72 -13.08 -13.77 -9.55
N LEU A 73 -13.55 -12.90 -10.44
CA LEU A 73 -14.89 -12.32 -10.39
C LEU A 73 -15.73 -12.91 -11.51
N HIS A 74 -16.84 -13.57 -11.17
CA HIS A 74 -17.78 -14.11 -12.14
C HIS A 74 -19.21 -14.10 -11.58
N GLY A 75 -20.18 -13.61 -12.35
CA GLY A 75 -21.59 -13.64 -11.96
C GLY A 75 -21.91 -12.97 -10.62
N GLY A 76 -21.19 -11.91 -10.25
CA GLY A 76 -21.36 -11.22 -8.96
C GLY A 76 -20.71 -11.93 -7.76
N GLN A 77 -20.06 -13.06 -7.99
CA GLN A 77 -19.29 -13.78 -6.97
C GLN A 77 -17.80 -13.48 -7.09
N ALA A 78 -17.13 -13.40 -5.96
CA ALA A 78 -15.69 -13.24 -5.87
C ALA A 78 -15.08 -14.51 -5.24
N ILE A 79 -14.17 -15.16 -5.97
CA ILE A 79 -13.45 -16.34 -5.49
C ILE A 79 -11.98 -15.98 -5.35
N TYR A 80 -11.43 -16.24 -4.17
CA TYR A 80 -10.02 -16.05 -3.86
C TYR A 80 -9.43 -17.36 -3.35
N GLY A 81 -8.70 -18.05 -4.23
CA GLY A 81 -8.03 -19.29 -3.89
C GLY A 81 -6.85 -19.06 -2.94
N VAL A 82 -6.80 -19.81 -1.85
CA VAL A 82 -5.68 -19.84 -0.91
C VAL A 82 -5.28 -21.27 -0.62
N GLY A 83 -3.98 -21.49 -0.39
CA GLY A 83 -3.42 -22.78 -0.09
C GLY A 83 -1.96 -22.66 0.34
N GLY A 84 -1.40 -23.75 0.84
CA GLY A 84 0.00 -23.90 1.22
C GLY A 84 0.67 -25.05 0.46
N GLY A 85 2.00 -25.10 0.52
CA GLY A 85 2.78 -26.22 0.02
C GLY A 85 3.11 -27.16 1.18
N ILE A 86 2.55 -28.36 1.16
CA ILE A 86 2.79 -29.35 2.19
C ILE A 86 4.17 -29.98 1.99
N THR A 87 5.00 -29.92 3.01
CA THR A 87 6.33 -30.54 3.07
C THR A 87 6.37 -31.57 4.20
N TRP A 88 7.48 -32.32 4.28
CA TRP A 88 7.64 -33.34 5.31
C TRP A 88 7.54 -32.77 6.73
N ASP A 89 8.00 -31.54 6.94
CA ASP A 89 8.00 -30.90 8.25
C ASP A 89 6.71 -30.10 8.53
N SER A 90 5.75 -30.12 7.61
CA SER A 90 4.48 -29.39 7.77
C SER A 90 3.63 -30.03 8.87
N THR A 91 3.04 -29.19 9.72
CA THR A 91 1.98 -29.56 10.65
C THR A 91 0.67 -28.96 10.22
N TRP A 92 -0.46 -29.64 10.47
CA TRP A 92 -1.77 -29.14 10.04
C TRP A 92 -2.10 -27.78 10.65
N GLU A 93 -1.67 -27.53 11.90
CA GLU A 93 -1.87 -26.25 12.59
C GLU A 93 -1.12 -25.09 11.91
N SER A 94 0.13 -25.35 11.50
CA SER A 94 0.95 -24.33 10.83
C SER A 94 0.39 -24.00 9.44
N GLU A 95 0.03 -25.01 8.67
CA GLU A 95 -0.53 -24.86 7.33
C GLU A 95 -1.90 -24.16 7.39
N TYR A 96 -2.77 -24.56 8.31
CA TYR A 96 -4.08 -23.90 8.50
C TYR A 96 -3.92 -22.43 8.88
N ARG A 97 -2.99 -22.11 9.77
CA ARG A 97 -2.66 -20.72 10.12
C ARG A 97 -2.15 -19.93 8.92
N GLU A 98 -1.30 -20.54 8.11
CA GLU A 98 -0.76 -19.91 6.89
C GLU A 98 -1.87 -19.59 5.88
N VAL A 99 -2.82 -20.50 5.67
CA VAL A 99 -4.00 -20.27 4.82
C VAL A 99 -4.78 -19.04 5.30
N HIS A 100 -5.07 -18.96 6.60
CA HIS A 100 -5.76 -17.79 7.17
C HIS A 100 -4.97 -16.50 7.04
N GLN A 101 -3.66 -16.53 7.25
CA GLN A 101 -2.79 -15.36 7.04
C GLN A 101 -2.80 -14.88 5.58
N LYS A 102 -2.79 -15.82 4.62
CA LYS A 102 -2.90 -15.50 3.19
C LYS A 102 -4.25 -14.89 2.82
N ALA A 103 -5.34 -15.32 3.48
CA ALA A 103 -6.68 -14.77 3.29
C ALA A 103 -6.88 -13.42 4.00
N ALA A 104 -6.10 -13.12 5.03
CA ALA A 104 -6.26 -11.93 5.87
C ALA A 104 -6.21 -10.61 5.09
N VAL A 105 -5.55 -10.59 3.92
CA VAL A 105 -5.52 -9.42 3.03
C VAL A 105 -6.92 -8.95 2.62
N LEU A 106 -7.89 -9.87 2.49
CA LEU A 106 -9.27 -9.55 2.11
C LEU A 106 -10.07 -8.88 3.23
N TYR A 107 -9.69 -9.13 4.46
CA TYR A 107 -10.39 -8.63 5.65
C TYR A 107 -9.66 -7.49 6.34
N ARG A 108 -8.45 -7.14 5.86
CA ARG A 108 -7.65 -6.08 6.46
C ARG A 108 -8.34 -4.73 6.27
N LYS A 109 -8.91 -4.21 7.35
CA LYS A 109 -9.45 -2.87 7.38
C LYS A 109 -8.31 -1.87 7.27
N GLN A 110 -8.31 -1.08 6.22
CA GLN A 110 -7.41 0.06 6.15
C GLN A 110 -7.95 1.19 7.05
N PRO A 111 -7.12 1.82 7.88
CA PRO A 111 -7.55 2.96 8.66
C PRO A 111 -8.04 4.06 7.72
N ARG A 112 -9.06 4.80 8.14
CA ARG A 112 -9.43 6.05 7.46
C ARG A 112 -8.47 7.12 7.94
N PHE A 113 -7.84 7.81 7.03
CA PHE A 113 -6.89 8.87 7.34
C PHE A 113 -6.87 9.92 6.22
N GLN A 114 -6.33 11.09 6.58
CA GLN A 114 -6.01 12.16 5.66
C GLN A 114 -4.50 12.36 5.64
N LEU A 115 -3.98 12.80 4.49
CA LEU A 115 -2.61 13.31 4.40
C LEU A 115 -2.61 14.73 4.91
N ILE A 116 -1.63 15.08 5.74
CA ILE A 116 -1.60 16.40 6.36
C ILE A 116 -0.23 17.04 6.24
N THR A 117 -0.26 18.37 6.17
CA THR A 117 0.91 19.19 6.41
C THR A 117 0.53 20.39 7.26
N THR A 118 1.47 20.88 8.07
CA THR A 118 1.23 22.01 8.96
C THR A 118 2.39 22.99 8.79
N GLY A 119 2.08 24.24 8.61
CA GLY A 119 3.04 25.30 8.41
C GLY A 119 2.65 26.59 9.12
N LYS A 120 3.46 27.60 8.94
CA LYS A 120 3.26 28.95 9.46
C LYS A 120 3.08 29.94 8.31
N ILE A 121 2.02 30.72 8.33
CA ILE A 121 1.87 31.91 7.49
C ILE A 121 2.41 33.10 8.30
N SER A 122 3.37 33.80 7.71
CA SER A 122 3.94 35.04 8.24
C SER A 122 4.02 36.04 7.10
N GLN A 123 3.67 37.28 7.35
CA GLN A 123 3.65 38.36 6.34
C GLN A 123 2.89 37.92 5.05
N LYS A 124 1.76 37.28 5.24
CA LYS A 124 0.91 36.72 4.16
C LYS A 124 1.59 35.67 3.26
N LYS A 125 2.60 35.00 3.74
CA LYS A 125 3.27 33.91 2.99
C LYS A 125 3.42 32.66 3.84
N LEU A 126 3.16 31.49 3.26
CA LEU A 126 3.43 30.20 3.87
C LEU A 126 4.94 29.95 3.85
N LEU A 127 5.55 29.85 5.01
CA LEU A 127 6.96 29.50 5.12
C LEU A 127 7.17 28.09 4.61
N PHE A 128 8.21 27.90 3.78
CA PHE A 128 8.56 26.60 3.18
C PHE A 128 7.43 26.00 2.33
N GLU A 129 6.66 26.81 1.61
CA GLU A 129 5.54 26.36 0.78
C GLU A 129 5.93 25.21 -0.15
N LYS A 130 7.05 25.33 -0.86
CA LYS A 130 7.55 24.29 -1.77
C LYS A 130 7.68 22.93 -1.07
N GLN A 131 8.26 22.90 0.12
CA GLN A 131 8.45 21.68 0.91
C GLN A 131 7.11 21.08 1.38
N HIS A 132 6.12 21.91 1.71
CA HIS A 132 4.77 21.46 2.05
C HIS A 132 4.07 20.81 0.85
N LEU A 133 4.15 21.43 -0.33
CA LEU A 133 3.60 20.89 -1.57
C LEU A 133 4.26 19.57 -1.96
N GLU A 134 5.59 19.49 -1.94
CA GLU A 134 6.35 18.28 -2.24
C GLU A 134 6.01 17.14 -1.28
N ARG A 135 5.84 17.42 0.00
CA ARG A 135 5.45 16.43 1.03
C ARG A 135 4.08 15.82 0.69
N LEU A 136 3.08 16.66 0.41
CA LEU A 136 1.74 16.19 0.04
C LEU A 136 1.78 15.42 -1.28
N GLN A 137 2.53 15.89 -2.27
CA GLN A 137 2.68 15.22 -3.56
C GLN A 137 3.31 13.82 -3.43
N LYS A 138 4.36 13.68 -2.61
CA LYS A 138 4.98 12.38 -2.35
C LYS A 138 4.03 11.43 -1.64
N ALA A 139 3.33 11.93 -0.62
CA ALA A 139 2.37 11.12 0.13
C ALA A 139 1.17 10.73 -0.74
N SER A 140 0.61 11.65 -1.54
CA SER A 140 -0.52 11.38 -2.42
C SER A 140 -0.20 10.31 -3.46
N ARG A 141 0.99 10.36 -4.07
CA ARG A 141 1.45 9.31 -5.00
C ARG A 141 1.57 7.95 -4.31
N TYR A 142 2.15 7.91 -3.11
CA TYR A 142 2.33 6.66 -2.38
C TYR A 142 1.00 6.00 -2.00
N PHE A 143 0.06 6.78 -1.48
CA PHE A 143 -1.26 6.28 -1.04
C PHE A 143 -2.33 6.28 -2.14
N ALA A 144 -1.98 6.68 -3.36
CA ALA A 144 -2.90 6.83 -4.49
C ALA A 144 -4.09 7.75 -4.19
N PHE A 145 -3.85 8.87 -3.50
CA PHE A 145 -4.84 9.92 -3.30
C PHE A 145 -4.81 10.87 -4.49
N PRO A 146 -5.95 11.22 -5.09
CA PRO A 146 -6.00 12.28 -6.09
C PRO A 146 -5.49 13.59 -5.49
N PHE A 147 -4.54 14.24 -6.16
CA PHE A 147 -3.97 15.50 -5.68
C PHE A 147 -3.67 16.44 -6.84
N ASP A 148 -4.33 17.59 -6.83
CA ASP A 148 -4.07 18.69 -7.75
C ASP A 148 -3.34 19.82 -7.00
N GLN A 149 -2.08 20.02 -7.39
CA GLN A 149 -1.22 21.03 -6.76
C GLN A 149 -1.71 22.45 -7.06
N GLU A 150 -2.31 22.67 -8.21
CA GLU A 150 -2.79 24.00 -8.61
C GLU A 150 -4.02 24.40 -7.80
N VAL A 151 -4.94 23.46 -7.59
CA VAL A 151 -6.10 23.66 -6.71
C VAL A 151 -5.64 24.02 -5.27
N LEU A 152 -4.60 23.34 -4.78
CA LEU A 152 -4.06 23.67 -3.46
C LEU A 152 -3.47 25.08 -3.44
N ARG A 153 -2.69 25.47 -4.46
CA ARG A 153 -2.10 26.82 -4.54
C ARG A 153 -3.17 27.92 -4.53
N GLN A 154 -4.23 27.72 -5.32
CA GLN A 154 -5.36 28.67 -5.35
C GLN A 154 -6.06 28.79 -3.99
N LYS A 155 -6.20 27.68 -3.26
CA LYS A 155 -6.76 27.71 -1.90
C LYS A 155 -5.83 28.44 -0.92
N ILE A 156 -4.52 28.20 -0.98
CA ILE A 156 -3.52 28.90 -0.15
C ILE A 156 -3.53 30.41 -0.45
N GLU A 157 -3.61 30.81 -1.72
CA GLU A 157 -3.66 32.22 -2.11
C GLU A 157 -4.90 32.94 -1.53
N LYS A 158 -6.06 32.27 -1.51
CA LYS A 158 -7.26 32.80 -0.86
C LYS A 158 -7.03 33.02 0.65
N GLU A 159 -6.31 32.10 1.30
CA GLU A 159 -5.94 32.28 2.71
C GLU A 159 -5.04 33.51 2.90
N TYR A 160 -4.08 33.75 2.00
CA TYR A 160 -3.20 34.94 2.09
C TYR A 160 -3.99 36.24 2.02
N GLN A 161 -5.01 36.33 1.16
CA GLN A 161 -5.84 37.51 1.03
C GLN A 161 -6.61 37.82 2.31
N SER A 162 -7.02 36.80 3.05
CA SER A 162 -7.79 36.93 4.29
C SER A 162 -6.93 37.07 5.57
N CYS A 163 -5.59 37.00 5.46
CA CYS A 163 -4.66 37.17 6.59
C CYS A 163 -4.36 38.63 6.86
N ASP A 164 -4.23 39.01 8.15
CA ASP A 164 -3.60 40.27 8.54
C ASP A 164 -2.07 40.11 8.42
N ILE A 165 -1.41 41.08 7.78
CA ILE A 165 0.05 41.11 7.57
C ILE A 165 0.84 41.18 8.88
N ARG A 166 0.23 41.70 9.93
CA ARG A 166 0.84 41.89 11.27
C ARG A 166 0.72 40.65 12.14
N GLN A 167 -0.05 39.63 11.67
CA GLN A 167 -0.39 38.48 12.44
C GLN A 167 0.22 37.24 11.84
N ASP A 168 0.81 36.38 12.65
CA ASP A 168 1.25 35.05 12.27
C ASP A 168 0.11 34.04 12.45
N TYR A 169 0.01 33.05 11.54
CA TYR A 169 -1.00 32.01 11.59
C TYR A 169 -0.38 30.64 11.48
N ARG A 170 -0.93 29.68 12.20
CA ARG A 170 -0.75 28.27 11.94
C ARG A 170 -1.74 27.88 10.85
N ILE A 171 -1.24 27.21 9.81
CA ILE A 171 -2.07 26.61 8.78
C ILE A 171 -1.92 25.10 8.81
N ARG A 172 -3.02 24.38 8.75
CA ARG A 172 -3.06 22.93 8.58
C ARG A 172 -3.79 22.65 7.29
N ILE A 173 -3.14 21.90 6.41
CA ILE A 173 -3.69 21.46 5.13
C ILE A 173 -3.90 19.97 5.22
N SER A 174 -5.10 19.51 4.91
CA SER A 174 -5.47 18.09 4.87
C SER A 174 -5.98 17.71 3.48
N LEU A 175 -5.61 16.50 3.04
CA LEU A 175 -6.03 15.91 1.77
C LEU A 175 -6.70 14.56 2.07
N SER A 176 -7.95 14.45 1.71
CA SER A 176 -8.75 13.22 1.87
C SER A 176 -8.47 12.21 0.76
N LYS A 177 -8.92 10.96 0.95
CA LYS A 177 -8.83 9.90 -0.06
C LYS A 177 -9.62 10.20 -1.33
N SER A 178 -10.66 11.05 -1.25
CA SER A 178 -11.43 11.52 -2.41
C SER A 178 -10.74 12.63 -3.21
N GLY A 179 -9.61 13.17 -2.72
CA GLY A 179 -8.92 14.31 -3.33
C GLY A 179 -9.40 15.67 -2.80
N GLU A 180 -10.29 15.69 -1.82
CA GLU A 180 -10.75 16.93 -1.21
C GLU A 180 -9.65 17.54 -0.33
N ILE A 181 -9.41 18.83 -0.53
CA ILE A 181 -8.41 19.61 0.21
C ILE A 181 -9.14 20.55 1.15
N GLU A 182 -8.85 20.44 2.44
CA GLU A 182 -9.31 21.33 3.49
C GLU A 182 -8.14 22.12 4.05
N ILE A 183 -8.39 23.39 4.41
CA ILE A 183 -7.41 24.25 5.04
C ILE A 183 -8.03 24.81 6.32
N GLU A 184 -7.35 24.55 7.43
CA GLU A 184 -7.66 25.12 8.74
C GLU A 184 -6.60 26.17 9.08
N ARG A 185 -7.05 27.35 9.49
CA ARG A 185 -6.17 28.45 9.93
C ARG A 185 -6.48 28.86 11.35
N GLN A 186 -5.44 29.07 12.13
CA GLN A 186 -5.51 29.51 13.50
C GLN A 186 -4.46 30.61 13.76
N VAL A 187 -4.83 31.66 14.47
CA VAL A 187 -3.89 32.67 14.91
C VAL A 187 -2.83 32.04 15.80
N LEU A 188 -1.56 32.35 15.54
CA LEU A 188 -0.44 31.97 16.41
C LEU A 188 -0.31 32.96 17.53
N THR A 189 -0.58 32.54 18.76
CA THR A 189 -0.25 33.31 19.95
C THR A 189 1.23 33.13 20.28
N PRO A 190 1.95 34.22 20.60
CA PRO A 190 3.32 34.13 21.08
C PRO A 190 3.41 33.18 22.29
N LEU A 191 4.48 32.43 22.39
CA LEU A 191 4.76 31.63 23.57
C LEU A 191 5.04 32.57 24.77
N ASN A 192 4.44 32.25 25.91
CA ASN A 192 4.63 33.02 27.13
C ASN A 192 6.02 32.84 27.76
N SER A 193 6.86 31.99 27.20
CA SER A 193 8.21 31.70 27.67
C SER A 193 9.22 31.76 26.54
N SER A 194 10.44 32.20 26.85
CA SER A 194 11.57 32.26 25.92
C SER A 194 12.18 30.85 25.61
N PHE A 195 11.75 29.81 26.31
CA PHE A 195 12.24 28.44 26.12
C PHE A 195 11.12 27.42 26.31
N CYS A 196 11.24 26.31 25.64
CA CYS A 196 10.40 25.14 25.81
C CYS A 196 11.26 23.99 26.34
N GLN A 197 10.73 23.24 27.29
CA GLN A 197 11.33 21.96 27.69
C GLN A 197 10.84 20.86 26.74
N ALA A 198 11.77 20.07 26.22
CA ALA A 198 11.48 18.89 25.42
C ALA A 198 12.10 17.67 26.08
N LYS A 199 11.37 16.57 26.12
CA LYS A 199 11.85 15.27 26.58
C LYS A 199 12.05 14.36 25.38
N LEU A 200 13.27 13.85 25.21
CA LEU A 200 13.54 12.82 24.22
C LEU A 200 13.00 11.48 24.73
N CYS A 201 12.07 10.92 23.96
CA CYS A 201 11.56 9.58 24.20
C CYS A 201 12.07 8.66 23.09
N LEU A 202 12.79 7.60 23.46
CA LEU A 202 13.15 6.54 22.53
C LEU A 202 11.93 5.64 22.37
N GLN A 203 11.41 5.55 21.17
CA GLN A 203 10.33 4.65 20.80
C GLN A 203 10.75 3.83 19.61
N GLU A 204 10.55 2.52 19.66
CA GLU A 204 10.72 1.67 18.49
C GLU A 204 9.63 2.00 17.47
N ALA A 205 10.07 2.50 16.31
CA ALA A 205 9.17 2.73 15.20
C ALA A 205 9.11 1.48 14.32
N ASP A 206 7.91 1.05 13.97
CA ASP A 206 7.74 0.00 12.95
C ASP A 206 8.11 0.56 11.57
N LEU A 207 9.35 0.30 11.17
CA LEU A 207 9.89 0.77 9.89
C LEU A 207 9.21 0.13 8.66
N GLN A 208 8.39 -0.89 8.85
CA GLN A 208 7.61 -1.50 7.76
C GLN A 208 6.28 -0.79 7.53
N GLN A 209 5.85 0.08 8.45
CA GLN A 209 4.61 0.83 8.30
C GLN A 209 4.83 2.15 7.56
N ALA A 210 4.08 2.37 6.49
CA ALA A 210 4.12 3.61 5.72
C ALA A 210 3.81 4.86 6.57
N PHE A 211 2.97 4.73 7.60
CA PHE A 211 2.60 5.81 8.51
C PHE A 211 3.77 6.34 9.35
N THR A 212 4.87 5.61 9.44
CA THR A 212 6.11 6.08 10.06
C THR A 212 6.81 7.15 9.21
N TYR A 213 6.67 7.06 7.88
CA TYR A 213 7.36 7.95 6.94
C TYR A 213 6.52 9.11 6.43
N PHE A 214 5.19 8.99 6.49
CA PHE A 214 4.28 9.98 5.94
C PHE A 214 3.46 10.66 7.03
N LYS A 215 3.34 11.99 6.94
CA LYS A 215 2.54 12.76 7.88
C LYS A 215 1.05 12.63 7.56
N THR A 216 0.35 11.85 8.38
CA THR A 216 -1.09 11.56 8.23
C THR A 216 -1.86 11.81 9.52
N THR A 217 -3.18 11.76 9.48
CA THR A 217 -4.01 11.81 10.70
C THR A 217 -3.95 10.47 11.48
N HIS A 218 -3.61 9.37 10.83
CA HIS A 218 -3.39 8.09 11.49
C HIS A 218 -1.93 7.93 11.85
N ARG A 219 -1.60 8.00 13.14
CA ARG A 219 -0.23 7.97 13.67
C ARG A 219 -0.13 7.06 14.89
N PRO A 220 -0.26 5.74 14.70
CA PRO A 220 -0.26 4.80 15.83
C PRO A 220 1.05 4.84 16.63
N HIS A 221 2.16 5.22 15.99
CA HIS A 221 3.48 5.33 16.61
C HIS A 221 3.70 6.59 17.46
N LEU A 222 2.76 7.56 17.41
CA LEU A 222 2.90 8.83 18.14
C LEU A 222 1.95 8.94 19.34
N THR A 223 1.12 7.93 19.59
CA THR A 223 0.24 7.88 20.76
C THR A 223 1.02 7.39 21.96
N MET A 224 1.63 8.31 22.68
CA MET A 224 2.19 8.06 24.00
C MET A 224 1.25 8.66 25.05
N GLY A 225 0.37 7.85 25.63
CA GLY A 225 -0.46 8.26 26.77
C GLY A 225 -1.19 9.60 26.53
N ASN A 226 -1.78 10.18 27.54
CA ASN A 226 -2.55 11.44 27.47
C ASN A 226 -1.68 12.70 27.26
N GLN A 227 -0.49 12.62 26.69
CA GLN A 227 0.36 13.79 26.41
C GLN A 227 0.44 14.00 24.89
N GLU A 228 -0.11 15.12 24.44
CA GLU A 228 0.09 15.59 23.06
C GLU A 228 1.57 15.92 22.85
N ILE A 229 2.20 15.21 21.90
CA ILE A 229 3.53 15.59 21.43
C ILE A 229 3.33 16.71 20.41
N ILE A 230 3.70 17.92 20.80
CA ILE A 230 3.71 19.09 19.91
C ILE A 230 4.99 19.03 19.07
N TYR A 231 4.85 18.97 17.74
CA TYR A 231 5.96 19.06 16.78
C TYR A 231 6.05 20.45 16.19
#